data_9f25088b98749e54ff3df50d0f2fef25
#
_entry.id   9f25088b98749e54ff3df50d0f2fef25
#
_cell.length_a   1.000
_cell.length_b   1.000
_cell.length_c   1.000
_cell.angle_alpha   90.00
_cell.angle_beta   90.00
_cell.angle_gamma   90.00
#
_symmetry.space_group_name_H-M   'P 1'
#
loop_
_entity.id
_entity.type
_entity.pdbx_description
1 polymer ?
#
loop_
_entity_poly.entity_id
_entity_poly.type
_entity_poly.pdbx_seq_one_letter_code
_entity_poly.pdbx_strand_id
1 'polypeptide(L)'
;MLLSGKENMKKFLIITVLAFVSCFFMTNNMQEETKENVKDFEEVVATPTPEVTPTYVEPEIKEEPKDEELVKILDYIPDVVIDLKYATEENFTGVVIYESDEALLRYGTMKKLEKAQEELKKLGYKLCIWDAFRPKEAQFKLWEICPNPIYVANPNKGFSKHSRGNTVDITIVSLSGEKVEMPSGFDDFTKKADRDYSDVSKEAGENAKLLEKVMEEAGFKGYAGEWWHYSDEKEYPVFSQD
;
A
#
# COMPACT_ATOMS: atom_id res chain seq x y z
N MET A 1 13.25 47.46 -24.16
CA MET A 1 13.89 47.46 -22.83
C MET A 1 14.28 46.05 -22.49
N LEU A 2 15.39 45.62 -23.13
CA LEU A 2 15.97 44.28 -23.05
C LEU A 2 17.32 44.42 -22.36
N LEU A 3 17.50 43.91 -21.15
CA LEU A 3 18.80 43.66 -20.48
C LEU A 3 18.55 43.19 -19.04
N SER A 4 18.33 41.92 -18.81
CA SER A 4 18.54 41.27 -17.50
C SER A 4 18.41 39.74 -17.62
N GLY A 5 19.29 39.12 -18.36
CA GLY A 5 19.24 37.65 -18.54
C GLY A 5 20.61 36.94 -18.54
N LYS A 6 21.69 37.68 -18.29
CA LYS A 6 23.07 37.12 -18.45
C LYS A 6 23.91 37.02 -17.18
N GLU A 7 23.42 37.46 -16.03
CA GLU A 7 24.22 37.43 -14.79
C GLU A 7 23.97 36.18 -13.90
N ASN A 8 22.89 35.50 -14.07
CA ASN A 8 22.58 34.33 -13.21
C ASN A 8 23.17 32.99 -13.71
N MET A 9 23.79 32.95 -14.88
CA MET A 9 24.37 31.72 -15.43
C MET A 9 25.84 31.50 -15.09
N LYS A 10 26.52 32.51 -14.50
CA LYS A 10 27.94 32.39 -14.11
C LYS A 10 28.18 32.03 -12.64
N LYS A 11 27.14 32.02 -11.81
CA LYS A 11 27.26 31.59 -10.39
C LYS A 11 26.99 30.12 -10.14
N PHE A 12 26.48 29.37 -11.13
CA PHE A 12 26.20 27.93 -11.00
C PHE A 12 27.35 27.01 -11.43
N LEU A 13 28.41 27.52 -12.03
CA LEU A 13 29.53 26.73 -12.56
C LEU A 13 30.79 26.72 -11.66
N ILE A 14 30.78 27.33 -10.48
CA ILE A 14 31.96 27.40 -9.58
C ILE A 14 31.80 26.49 -8.34
N ILE A 15 30.64 25.93 -8.07
CA ILE A 15 30.41 25.09 -6.87
C ILE A 15 30.65 23.57 -7.15
N THR A 16 30.77 23.14 -8.39
CA THR A 16 30.91 21.70 -8.75
C THR A 16 32.35 21.20 -8.92
N VAL A 17 33.37 22.04 -8.74
CA VAL A 17 34.79 21.63 -8.92
C VAL A 17 35.56 21.43 -7.61
N LEU A 18 34.99 21.77 -6.46
CA LEU A 18 35.67 21.68 -5.14
C LEU A 18 35.35 20.42 -4.33
N ALA A 19 34.49 19.51 -4.85
CA ALA A 19 34.11 18.28 -4.15
C ALA A 19 34.90 17.03 -4.57
N PHE A 20 35.82 17.11 -5.54
CA PHE A 20 36.53 15.92 -6.09
C PHE A 20 38.03 15.83 -5.69
N VAL A 21 38.57 16.72 -4.87
CA VAL A 21 40.00 16.72 -4.48
C VAL A 21 40.25 16.18 -3.08
N SER A 22 39.22 15.94 -2.26
CA SER A 22 39.38 15.49 -0.86
C SER A 22 39.36 13.99 -0.62
N CYS A 23 39.23 13.15 -1.65
CA CYS A 23 39.15 11.69 -1.49
C CYS A 23 40.38 10.91 -1.96
N PHE A 24 41.48 11.58 -2.37
CA PHE A 24 42.68 10.92 -2.92
C PHE A 24 43.90 10.93 -2.00
N PHE A 25 43.80 11.39 -0.75
CA PHE A 25 44.95 11.48 0.18
C PHE A 25 44.87 10.60 1.43
N MET A 26 43.97 9.61 1.52
CA MET A 26 43.86 8.73 2.70
C MET A 26 44.14 7.24 2.45
N THR A 27 44.86 6.86 1.41
CA THR A 27 45.19 5.45 1.17
C THR A 27 46.69 5.12 1.06
N ASN A 28 47.60 5.95 1.61
CA ASN A 28 49.02 5.63 1.59
C ASN A 28 49.68 5.93 2.96
N ASN A 29 49.27 5.24 4.04
CA ASN A 29 50.10 5.19 5.28
C ASN A 29 49.62 4.03 6.18
N MET A 30 49.74 2.80 5.74
CA MET A 30 49.73 1.61 6.62
C MET A 30 50.51 0.44 5.97
N GLN A 31 51.79 0.66 5.81
CA GLN A 31 52.76 -0.45 5.66
C GLN A 31 54.11 0.06 6.15
N GLU A 32 54.36 -0.16 7.44
CA GLU A 32 55.70 -0.39 8.05
C GLU A 32 55.51 -0.38 9.57
N GLU A 33 55.71 -1.52 10.15
CA GLU A 33 56.12 -1.85 11.50
C GLU A 33 55.41 -3.12 12.00
N THR A 34 56.05 -4.26 11.78
CA THR A 34 56.10 -5.34 12.78
C THR A 34 57.14 -6.38 12.31
N LYS A 35 58.38 -6.15 12.69
CA LYS A 35 59.37 -7.21 12.90
C LYS A 35 59.83 -7.11 14.34
N GLU A 36 59.90 -8.29 14.99
CA GLU A 36 60.42 -8.62 16.32
C GLU A 36 59.39 -8.80 17.43
N ASN A 37 58.99 -10.07 17.64
CA ASN A 37 59.30 -10.80 18.88
C ASN A 37 58.72 -12.23 18.80
N VAL A 38 59.63 -13.17 18.44
CA VAL A 38 59.39 -14.58 18.63
C VAL A 38 60.02 -14.94 19.97
N LYS A 39 59.24 -15.20 20.99
CA LYS A 39 59.62 -15.95 22.16
C LYS A 39 58.44 -16.75 22.70
N ASP A 40 58.66 -18.06 22.74
CA ASP A 40 58.09 -19.08 23.61
C ASP A 40 56.55 -19.10 23.73
N PHE A 41 55.95 -19.93 22.90
CA PHE A 41 54.60 -20.46 23.20
C PHE A 41 54.76 -21.93 23.68
N GLU A 42 54.45 -22.13 24.94
CA GLU A 42 54.21 -23.45 25.54
C GLU A 42 53.02 -24.09 24.76
N GLU A 43 53.20 -25.38 24.49
CA GLU A 43 52.22 -26.24 23.85
C GLU A 43 50.98 -26.39 24.71
N VAL A 44 49.95 -25.58 24.46
CA VAL A 44 48.62 -25.71 25.05
C VAL A 44 47.90 -26.85 24.34
N VAL A 45 47.78 -27.98 25.04
CA VAL A 45 46.95 -29.12 24.60
C VAL A 45 45.50 -28.62 24.34
N ALA A 46 45.14 -28.60 23.08
CA ALA A 46 43.79 -28.24 22.63
C ALA A 46 42.80 -29.31 23.08
N THR A 47 41.91 -28.97 24.04
CA THR A 47 40.71 -29.72 24.28
C THR A 47 39.81 -29.70 23.07
N PRO A 48 39.25 -30.84 22.61
CA PRO A 48 38.39 -30.83 21.41
C PRO A 48 37.14 -30.00 21.69
N THR A 49 36.97 -28.93 20.91
CA THR A 49 35.71 -28.17 20.87
C THR A 49 34.59 -29.10 20.41
N PRO A 50 33.44 -29.17 21.11
CA PRO A 50 32.34 -30.01 20.65
C PRO A 50 31.88 -29.54 19.26
N GLU A 51 31.89 -30.48 18.31
CA GLU A 51 31.39 -30.29 16.95
C GLU A 51 29.89 -29.95 17.02
N VAL A 52 29.56 -28.68 16.86
CA VAL A 52 28.17 -28.23 16.78
C VAL A 52 27.66 -28.64 15.41
N THR A 53 27.00 -29.78 15.36
CA THR A 53 26.27 -30.22 14.16
C THR A 53 25.19 -29.17 13.88
N PRO A 54 25.16 -28.53 12.71
CA PRO A 54 24.09 -27.59 12.39
C PRO A 54 22.78 -28.38 12.39
N THR A 55 21.90 -28.04 13.33
CA THR A 55 20.53 -28.57 13.34
C THR A 55 19.83 -27.98 12.11
N TYR A 56 19.64 -28.81 11.08
CA TYR A 56 18.80 -28.45 9.94
C TYR A 56 17.38 -28.27 10.48
N VAL A 57 16.92 -27.03 10.55
CA VAL A 57 15.51 -26.68 10.80
C VAL A 57 14.83 -26.77 9.44
N GLU A 58 14.02 -27.79 9.27
CA GLU A 58 13.16 -27.95 8.11
C GLU A 58 12.28 -26.68 8.00
N PRO A 59 12.20 -26.02 6.83
CA PRO A 59 11.40 -24.83 6.67
C PRO A 59 9.94 -25.20 6.98
N GLU A 60 9.35 -24.50 7.94
CA GLU A 60 7.94 -24.63 8.30
C GLU A 60 7.10 -24.32 7.05
N ILE A 61 6.48 -25.33 6.45
CA ILE A 61 5.56 -25.16 5.32
C ILE A 61 4.33 -24.46 5.88
N LYS A 62 4.26 -23.13 5.77
CA LYS A 62 3.03 -22.39 6.06
C LYS A 62 1.98 -22.87 5.07
N GLU A 63 0.92 -23.49 5.57
CA GLU A 63 -0.25 -23.82 4.74
C GLU A 63 -0.82 -22.54 4.14
N GLU A 64 -1.23 -22.61 2.88
CA GLU A 64 -1.90 -21.50 2.20
C GLU A 64 -3.25 -21.22 2.88
N PRO A 65 -3.61 -19.95 3.15
CA PRO A 65 -4.88 -19.61 3.80
C PRO A 65 -6.08 -20.10 2.96
N LYS A 66 -7.17 -20.40 3.62
CA LYS A 66 -8.43 -20.69 2.93
C LYS A 66 -9.02 -19.38 2.36
N ASP A 67 -9.77 -19.49 1.28
CA ASP A 67 -10.41 -18.35 0.63
C ASP A 67 -11.26 -17.48 1.59
N GLU A 68 -11.81 -18.11 2.64
CA GLU A 68 -12.66 -17.47 3.65
C GLU A 68 -11.88 -16.76 4.77
N GLU A 69 -10.58 -16.97 4.87
CA GLU A 69 -9.75 -16.32 5.89
C GLU A 69 -9.47 -14.86 5.55
N LEU A 70 -9.49 -14.00 6.56
CA LEU A 70 -9.04 -12.62 6.41
C LEU A 70 -7.51 -12.58 6.46
N VAL A 71 -6.92 -11.94 5.46
CA VAL A 71 -5.46 -11.76 5.34
C VAL A 71 -5.13 -10.29 5.17
N LYS A 72 -3.92 -9.89 5.55
CA LYS A 72 -3.42 -8.53 5.34
C LYS A 72 -3.07 -8.34 3.86
N ILE A 73 -3.55 -7.26 3.27
CA ILE A 73 -3.27 -6.94 1.86
C ILE A 73 -1.77 -6.78 1.63
N LEU A 74 -1.05 -6.13 2.56
CA LEU A 74 0.40 -5.90 2.46
C LEU A 74 1.25 -7.18 2.44
N ASP A 75 0.74 -8.29 3.00
CA ASP A 75 1.48 -9.56 2.99
C ASP A 75 1.55 -10.18 1.57
N TYR A 76 0.63 -9.81 0.68
CA TYR A 76 0.52 -10.33 -0.70
C TYR A 76 0.84 -9.26 -1.76
N ILE A 77 0.52 -8.00 -1.48
CA ILE A 77 0.81 -6.85 -2.36
C ILE A 77 1.67 -5.85 -1.58
N PRO A 78 2.98 -6.10 -1.43
CA PRO A 78 3.83 -5.29 -0.55
C PRO A 78 4.07 -3.87 -1.07
N ASP A 79 3.78 -3.59 -2.32
CA ASP A 79 3.94 -2.28 -2.96
C ASP A 79 2.63 -1.48 -3.12
N VAL A 80 1.50 -2.01 -2.62
CA VAL A 80 0.23 -1.28 -2.57
C VAL A 80 0.34 -0.08 -1.63
N VAL A 81 -0.37 1.00 -1.92
CA VAL A 81 -0.50 2.13 -1.00
C VAL A 81 -1.70 1.90 -0.09
N ILE A 82 -1.51 1.96 1.22
CA ILE A 82 -2.59 1.92 2.21
C ILE A 82 -2.85 3.35 2.70
N ASP A 83 -4.07 3.84 2.46
CA ASP A 83 -4.56 5.16 2.87
C ASP A 83 -5.98 5.00 3.44
N LEU A 84 -6.13 4.12 4.46
CA LEU A 84 -7.44 3.81 5.06
C LEU A 84 -8.07 5.07 5.65
N LYS A 85 -9.06 5.61 4.95
CA LYS A 85 -9.70 6.88 5.31
C LYS A 85 -10.39 6.82 6.67
N TYR A 86 -10.99 5.71 7.00
CA TYR A 86 -11.65 5.51 8.30
C TYR A 86 -10.68 5.24 9.46
N ALA A 87 -9.40 5.01 9.20
CA ALA A 87 -8.36 4.94 10.22
C ALA A 87 -7.81 6.32 10.62
N THR A 88 -8.25 7.39 9.95
CA THR A 88 -7.87 8.78 10.20
C THR A 88 -9.12 9.68 10.32
N GLU A 89 -8.93 10.96 10.59
CA GLU A 89 -10.01 11.96 10.56
C GLU A 89 -10.32 12.44 9.12
N GLU A 90 -9.54 12.00 8.12
CA GLU A 90 -9.71 12.34 6.70
C GLU A 90 -10.85 11.55 6.02
N ASN A 91 -12.04 11.57 6.64
CA ASN A 91 -13.26 10.95 6.13
C ASN A 91 -14.45 11.87 6.35
N PHE A 92 -15.61 11.56 5.80
CA PHE A 92 -16.79 12.42 5.85
C PHE A 92 -17.35 12.67 7.28
N THR A 93 -16.99 11.83 8.25
CA THR A 93 -17.42 11.99 9.64
C THR A 93 -16.53 12.93 10.45
N GLY A 94 -15.28 13.16 9.98
CA GLY A 94 -14.28 13.95 10.68
C GLY A 94 -13.73 13.32 11.97
N VAL A 95 -14.00 12.01 12.19
CA VAL A 95 -13.47 11.27 13.34
C VAL A 95 -12.89 9.93 12.92
N VAL A 96 -11.94 9.43 13.69
CA VAL A 96 -11.37 8.08 13.49
C VAL A 96 -12.44 7.03 13.77
N ILE A 97 -12.70 6.17 12.82
CA ILE A 97 -13.70 5.09 12.90
C ILE A 97 -13.05 3.75 13.25
N TYR A 98 -11.92 3.41 12.59
CA TYR A 98 -11.22 2.15 12.78
C TYR A 98 -10.26 2.21 13.96
N GLU A 99 -10.11 1.08 14.67
CA GLU A 99 -9.14 0.93 15.75
C GLU A 99 -7.76 0.47 15.25
N SER A 100 -7.69 0.00 13.99
CA SER A 100 -6.48 -0.47 13.33
C SER A 100 -6.35 0.16 11.94
N ASP A 101 -5.12 0.33 11.49
CA ASP A 101 -4.74 0.77 10.14
C ASP A 101 -4.41 -0.41 9.21
N GLU A 102 -4.72 -1.64 9.62
CA GLU A 102 -4.50 -2.83 8.82
C GLU A 102 -5.62 -3.02 7.79
N ALA A 103 -5.26 -3.00 6.51
CA ALA A 103 -6.17 -3.34 5.43
C ALA A 103 -6.27 -4.85 5.26
N LEU A 104 -7.46 -5.43 5.50
CA LEU A 104 -7.72 -6.86 5.45
C LEU A 104 -8.72 -7.20 4.34
N LEU A 105 -8.56 -8.38 3.72
CA LEU A 105 -9.52 -8.96 2.77
C LEU A 105 -9.64 -10.49 2.97
N ARG A 106 -10.75 -11.08 2.52
CA ARG A 106 -10.82 -12.53 2.32
C ARG A 106 -9.75 -12.97 1.33
N TYR A 107 -9.06 -14.05 1.63
CA TYR A 107 -7.93 -14.53 0.80
C TYR A 107 -8.33 -14.77 -0.66
N GLY A 108 -9.52 -15.32 -0.91
CA GLY A 108 -10.01 -15.49 -2.27
C GLY A 108 -10.18 -14.17 -3.04
N THR A 109 -10.60 -13.10 -2.36
CA THR A 109 -10.72 -11.74 -2.92
C THR A 109 -9.34 -11.10 -3.08
N MET A 110 -8.44 -11.36 -2.11
CA MET A 110 -7.05 -10.89 -2.14
C MET A 110 -6.32 -11.34 -3.42
N LYS A 111 -6.46 -12.60 -3.81
CA LYS A 111 -5.88 -13.15 -5.06
C LYS A 111 -6.35 -12.42 -6.34
N LYS A 112 -7.58 -11.90 -6.33
CA LYS A 112 -8.10 -11.08 -7.43
C LYS A 112 -7.52 -9.66 -7.41
N LEU A 113 -7.39 -9.08 -6.22
CA LEU A 113 -6.79 -7.76 -6.05
C LEU A 113 -5.31 -7.74 -6.48
N GLU A 114 -4.58 -8.80 -6.18
CA GLU A 114 -3.19 -8.99 -6.63
C GLU A 114 -3.07 -8.96 -8.16
N LYS A 115 -3.98 -9.66 -8.87
CA LYS A 115 -4.03 -9.61 -10.34
C LYS A 115 -4.30 -8.21 -10.87
N ALA A 116 -5.23 -7.47 -10.24
CA ALA A 116 -5.49 -6.09 -10.62
C ALA A 116 -4.26 -5.19 -10.41
N GLN A 117 -3.55 -5.35 -9.30
CA GLN A 117 -2.29 -4.63 -9.05
C GLN A 117 -1.23 -4.93 -10.11
N GLU A 118 -1.05 -6.21 -10.47
CA GLU A 118 -0.09 -6.61 -11.51
C GLU A 118 -0.40 -5.97 -12.88
N GLU A 119 -1.68 -5.90 -13.26
CA GLU A 119 -2.08 -5.26 -14.52
C GLU A 119 -1.90 -3.74 -14.47
N LEU A 120 -2.25 -3.09 -13.35
CA LEU A 120 -2.04 -1.65 -13.17
C LEU A 120 -0.55 -1.29 -13.24
N LYS A 121 0.33 -2.12 -12.68
CA LYS A 121 1.79 -1.89 -12.75
C LYS A 121 2.32 -1.87 -14.19
N LYS A 122 1.80 -2.72 -15.06
CA LYS A 122 2.16 -2.71 -16.51
C LYS A 122 1.75 -1.41 -17.21
N LEU A 123 0.71 -0.75 -16.65
CA LEU A 123 0.18 0.51 -17.16
C LEU A 123 0.81 1.75 -16.49
N GLY A 124 1.74 1.57 -15.55
CA GLY A 124 2.44 2.66 -14.84
C GLY A 124 1.75 3.13 -13.55
N TYR A 125 0.79 2.36 -13.03
CA TYR A 125 0.03 2.68 -11.83
C TYR A 125 0.14 1.59 -10.77
N LYS A 126 -0.31 1.91 -9.56
CA LYS A 126 -0.56 0.97 -8.48
C LYS A 126 -1.80 1.37 -7.68
N LEU A 127 -2.38 0.39 -7.00
CA LEU A 127 -3.55 0.60 -6.15
C LEU A 127 -3.21 1.45 -4.91
N CYS A 128 -4.19 2.24 -4.50
CA CYS A 128 -4.25 2.89 -3.20
C CYS A 128 -5.57 2.50 -2.53
N ILE A 129 -5.51 1.87 -1.37
CA ILE A 129 -6.66 1.33 -0.64
C ILE A 129 -7.20 2.39 0.31
N TRP A 130 -8.45 2.81 0.11
CA TRP A 130 -9.17 3.75 0.96
C TRP A 130 -10.04 3.07 2.01
N ASP A 131 -10.63 1.90 1.68
CA ASP A 131 -11.35 1.02 2.58
C ASP A 131 -11.25 -0.43 2.11
N ALA A 132 -11.34 -1.37 3.07
CA ALA A 132 -11.31 -2.80 2.79
C ALA A 132 -12.29 -3.55 3.71
N PHE A 133 -11.85 -4.52 4.50
CA PHE A 133 -12.70 -5.13 5.51
C PHE A 133 -13.10 -4.11 6.57
N ARG A 134 -14.42 -3.95 6.78
CA ARG A 134 -15.00 -3.08 7.79
C ARG A 134 -15.58 -3.89 8.92
N PRO A 135 -15.01 -3.86 10.14
CA PRO A 135 -15.57 -4.51 11.32
C PRO A 135 -17.02 -4.09 11.59
N LYS A 136 -17.80 -4.97 12.22
CA LYS A 136 -19.21 -4.68 12.56
C LYS A 136 -19.32 -3.44 13.45
N GLU A 137 -18.42 -3.30 14.40
CA GLU A 137 -18.34 -2.20 15.36
C GLU A 137 -18.16 -0.86 14.63
N ALA A 138 -17.29 -0.83 13.64
CA ALA A 138 -17.07 0.32 12.79
C ALA A 138 -18.33 0.69 11.98
N GLN A 139 -19.07 -0.31 11.47
CA GLN A 139 -20.33 -0.08 10.76
C GLN A 139 -21.41 0.50 11.71
N PHE A 140 -21.47 0.05 12.96
CA PHE A 140 -22.36 0.64 13.96
C PHE A 140 -21.97 2.07 14.29
N LYS A 141 -20.68 2.35 14.48
CA LYS A 141 -20.15 3.69 14.74
C LYS A 141 -20.47 4.68 13.61
N LEU A 142 -20.29 4.25 12.35
CA LEU A 142 -20.70 5.05 11.18
C LEU A 142 -22.19 5.34 11.18
N TRP A 143 -23.02 4.35 11.50
CA TRP A 143 -24.47 4.51 11.55
C TRP A 143 -24.93 5.44 12.69
N GLU A 144 -24.27 5.41 13.84
CA GLU A 144 -24.56 6.33 14.95
C GLU A 144 -24.29 7.79 14.56
N ILE A 145 -23.20 8.03 13.79
CA ILE A 145 -22.82 9.37 13.34
C ILE A 145 -23.72 9.84 12.20
N CYS A 146 -24.01 8.97 11.24
CA CYS A 146 -24.82 9.27 10.05
C CYS A 146 -25.90 8.20 9.83
N PRO A 147 -27.06 8.26 10.53
CA PRO A 147 -28.12 7.27 10.42
C PRO A 147 -28.97 7.48 9.15
N ASN A 148 -28.32 7.62 8.02
CA ASN A 148 -28.95 7.83 6.72
C ASN A 148 -28.59 6.67 5.77
N PRO A 149 -29.57 5.81 5.38
CA PRO A 149 -29.30 4.64 4.54
C PRO A 149 -28.86 4.97 3.10
N ILE A 150 -28.90 6.24 2.69
CA ILE A 150 -28.34 6.68 1.41
C ILE A 150 -26.81 6.67 1.45
N TYR A 151 -26.22 7.02 2.60
CA TYR A 151 -24.76 7.16 2.76
C TYR A 151 -24.13 6.01 3.53
N VAL A 152 -24.85 5.46 4.52
CA VAL A 152 -24.32 4.40 5.40
C VAL A 152 -25.30 3.23 5.43
N ALA A 153 -24.84 2.03 5.12
CA ALA A 153 -25.66 0.83 5.24
C ALA A 153 -26.13 0.63 6.69
N ASN A 154 -27.43 0.42 6.88
CA ASN A 154 -28.02 0.25 8.21
C ASN A 154 -27.65 -1.13 8.79
N PRO A 155 -26.80 -1.22 9.84
CA PRO A 155 -26.34 -2.50 10.38
C PRO A 155 -27.47 -3.34 11.00
N ASN A 156 -28.60 -2.71 11.36
CA ASN A 156 -29.77 -3.43 11.90
C ASN A 156 -30.65 -4.07 10.80
N LYS A 157 -30.40 -3.74 9.52
CA LYS A 157 -31.12 -4.31 8.35
C LYS A 157 -30.22 -5.14 7.44
N GLY A 158 -28.93 -5.26 7.76
CA GLY A 158 -27.89 -5.93 7.01
C GLY A 158 -26.62 -5.09 7.01
N PHE A 159 -25.50 -5.75 7.00
CA PHE A 159 -24.20 -5.09 7.01
C PHE A 159 -23.76 -4.70 5.58
N SER A 160 -22.86 -3.72 5.49
CA SER A 160 -22.15 -3.40 4.26
C SER A 160 -21.43 -4.65 3.71
N LYS A 161 -21.21 -4.69 2.40
CA LYS A 161 -20.35 -5.71 1.77
C LYS A 161 -18.93 -5.69 2.29
N HIS A 162 -18.41 -4.52 2.69
CA HIS A 162 -17.11 -4.40 3.37
C HIS A 162 -17.02 -5.28 4.63
N SER A 163 -18.11 -5.42 5.40
CA SER A 163 -18.15 -6.29 6.59
C SER A 163 -18.12 -7.79 6.27
N ARG A 164 -18.15 -8.15 4.99
CA ARG A 164 -17.94 -9.53 4.52
C ARG A 164 -16.49 -9.81 4.13
N GLY A 165 -15.66 -8.74 3.97
CA GLY A 165 -14.26 -8.82 3.57
C GLY A 165 -14.04 -9.11 2.08
N ASN A 166 -15.05 -8.86 1.23
CA ASN A 166 -14.97 -9.06 -0.23
C ASN A 166 -15.15 -7.79 -1.05
N THR A 167 -14.92 -6.65 -0.44
CA THR A 167 -15.16 -5.33 -1.05
C THR A 167 -14.03 -4.39 -0.68
N VAL A 168 -13.65 -3.55 -1.64
CA VAL A 168 -12.62 -2.52 -1.48
C VAL A 168 -13.12 -1.20 -2.06
N ASP A 169 -12.76 -0.10 -1.39
CA ASP A 169 -12.79 1.24 -1.95
C ASP A 169 -11.35 1.62 -2.29
N ILE A 170 -11.10 1.95 -3.54
CA ILE A 170 -9.75 2.10 -4.09
C ILE A 170 -9.63 3.27 -5.05
N THR A 171 -8.40 3.74 -5.18
CA THR A 171 -7.99 4.62 -6.28
C THR A 171 -6.66 4.12 -6.85
N ILE A 172 -6.14 4.83 -7.85
CA ILE A 172 -4.81 4.60 -8.40
C ILE A 172 -3.88 5.76 -8.08
N VAL A 173 -2.60 5.40 -7.97
CA VAL A 173 -1.49 6.35 -7.88
C VAL A 173 -0.43 5.97 -8.90
N SER A 174 0.49 6.88 -9.22
CA SER A 174 1.66 6.55 -10.05
C SER A 174 2.53 5.50 -9.36
N LEU A 175 3.48 4.89 -10.08
CA LEU A 175 4.45 3.96 -9.46
C LEU A 175 5.30 4.62 -8.36
N SER A 176 5.50 5.96 -8.42
CA SER A 176 6.16 6.74 -7.36
C SER A 176 5.25 7.06 -6.16
N GLY A 177 3.94 6.76 -6.26
CA GLY A 177 2.96 7.05 -5.21
C GLY A 177 2.31 8.43 -5.32
N GLU A 178 2.51 9.16 -6.42
CA GLU A 178 1.87 10.45 -6.66
C GLU A 178 0.41 10.28 -7.03
N LYS A 179 -0.43 11.22 -6.59
CA LYS A 179 -1.86 11.20 -6.87
C LYS A 179 -2.12 11.32 -8.37
N VAL A 180 -3.08 10.55 -8.84
CA VAL A 180 -3.63 10.60 -10.20
C VAL A 180 -4.96 11.36 -10.15
N GLU A 181 -5.27 12.15 -11.18
CA GLU A 181 -6.54 12.86 -11.26
C GLU A 181 -7.70 11.87 -11.42
N MET A 182 -8.62 11.89 -10.46
CA MET A 182 -9.79 10.99 -10.42
C MET A 182 -11.08 11.82 -10.31
N PRO A 183 -12.26 11.25 -10.57
CA PRO A 183 -13.54 11.98 -10.63
C PRO A 183 -13.87 12.79 -9.38
N SER A 184 -13.58 12.22 -8.20
CA SER A 184 -13.85 12.85 -6.89
C SER A 184 -12.93 12.27 -5.81
N GLY A 185 -13.01 12.81 -4.60
CA GLY A 185 -12.43 12.19 -3.41
C GLY A 185 -13.27 11.01 -2.90
N PHE A 186 -12.76 10.35 -1.86
CA PHE A 186 -13.48 9.31 -1.12
C PHE A 186 -14.74 9.88 -0.45
N ASP A 187 -15.84 9.12 -0.46
CA ASP A 187 -17.13 9.53 0.12
C ASP A 187 -17.63 10.90 -0.39
N ASP A 188 -17.29 11.27 -1.61
CA ASP A 188 -17.92 12.42 -2.28
C ASP A 188 -19.36 12.05 -2.65
N PHE A 189 -20.34 12.63 -1.95
CA PHE A 189 -21.75 12.37 -2.15
C PHE A 189 -22.37 13.23 -3.27
N THR A 190 -21.56 13.82 -4.14
CA THR A 190 -22.02 14.54 -5.33
C THR A 190 -22.16 13.57 -6.53
N LYS A 191 -22.69 14.08 -7.64
CA LYS A 191 -22.80 13.31 -8.90
C LYS A 191 -21.47 12.85 -9.46
N LYS A 192 -20.37 13.51 -9.11
CA LYS A 192 -19.03 13.09 -9.54
C LYS A 192 -18.61 11.71 -9.04
N ALA A 193 -19.32 11.19 -8.02
CA ALA A 193 -19.10 9.86 -7.52
C ALA A 193 -19.60 8.75 -8.45
N ASP A 194 -20.61 9.03 -9.27
CA ASP A 194 -21.20 8.02 -10.14
C ASP A 194 -20.28 7.67 -11.34
N ARG A 195 -20.63 6.60 -12.05
CA ARG A 195 -19.83 6.04 -13.14
C ARG A 195 -20.24 6.53 -14.53
N ASP A 196 -21.03 7.60 -14.66
CA ASP A 196 -21.31 8.18 -15.97
C ASP A 196 -20.19 9.09 -16.48
N TYR A 197 -19.42 9.65 -15.55
CA TYR A 197 -18.24 10.49 -15.79
C TYR A 197 -18.50 11.71 -16.69
N SER A 198 -19.75 12.15 -16.82
CA SER A 198 -20.12 13.23 -17.75
C SER A 198 -19.80 14.63 -17.20
N ASP A 199 -19.66 14.76 -15.88
CA ASP A 199 -19.46 16.02 -15.16
C ASP A 199 -18.06 16.17 -14.54
N VAL A 200 -17.10 15.33 -14.99
CA VAL A 200 -15.69 15.36 -14.57
C VAL A 200 -14.77 15.73 -15.74
N SER A 201 -13.50 15.99 -15.47
CA SER A 201 -12.52 16.21 -16.54
C SER A 201 -12.37 14.96 -17.42
N LYS A 202 -11.95 15.15 -18.65
CA LYS A 202 -11.68 14.03 -19.56
C LYS A 202 -10.63 13.07 -18.96
N GLU A 203 -9.58 13.61 -18.35
CA GLU A 203 -8.49 12.85 -17.75
C GLU A 203 -9.00 12.02 -16.57
N ALA A 204 -9.75 12.62 -15.65
CA ALA A 204 -10.35 11.91 -14.51
C ALA A 204 -11.26 10.77 -14.96
N GLY A 205 -12.11 11.01 -15.97
CA GLY A 205 -12.99 10.00 -16.52
C GLY A 205 -12.24 8.85 -17.23
N GLU A 206 -11.15 9.15 -17.95
CA GLU A 206 -10.31 8.13 -18.58
C GLU A 206 -9.57 7.28 -17.53
N ASN A 207 -9.05 7.89 -16.46
CA ASN A 207 -8.38 7.18 -15.37
C ASN A 207 -9.35 6.27 -14.60
N ALA A 208 -10.57 6.76 -14.31
CA ALA A 208 -11.59 5.95 -13.65
C ALA A 208 -12.02 4.74 -14.50
N LYS A 209 -12.21 4.93 -15.82
CA LYS A 209 -12.53 3.83 -16.76
C LYS A 209 -11.39 2.84 -16.91
N LEU A 210 -10.14 3.28 -16.83
CA LEU A 210 -8.99 2.38 -16.81
C LEU A 210 -9.01 1.51 -15.57
N LEU A 211 -9.21 2.09 -14.37
CA LEU A 211 -9.34 1.37 -13.12
C LEU A 211 -10.50 0.38 -13.18
N GLU A 212 -11.69 0.82 -13.64
CA GLU A 212 -12.89 -0.01 -13.78
C GLU A 212 -12.61 -1.24 -14.63
N LYS A 213 -12.03 -1.04 -15.82
CA LYS A 213 -11.67 -2.14 -16.72
C LYS A 213 -10.75 -3.17 -16.07
N VAL A 214 -9.69 -2.72 -15.40
CA VAL A 214 -8.73 -3.62 -14.75
C VAL A 214 -9.39 -4.40 -13.61
N MET A 215 -10.22 -3.74 -12.81
CA MET A 215 -10.93 -4.38 -11.70
C MET A 215 -11.96 -5.41 -12.19
N GLU A 216 -12.70 -5.09 -13.26
CA GLU A 216 -13.65 -6.04 -13.87
C GLU A 216 -12.95 -7.26 -14.47
N GLU A 217 -11.84 -7.06 -15.18
CA GLU A 217 -11.01 -8.15 -15.74
C GLU A 217 -10.39 -9.02 -14.64
N ALA A 218 -10.14 -8.47 -13.44
CA ALA A 218 -9.71 -9.22 -12.27
C ALA A 218 -10.86 -9.96 -11.55
N GLY A 219 -12.13 -9.73 -11.93
CA GLY A 219 -13.30 -10.39 -11.38
C GLY A 219 -14.02 -9.65 -10.25
N PHE A 220 -13.88 -8.33 -10.21
CA PHE A 220 -14.67 -7.46 -9.35
C PHE A 220 -15.86 -6.86 -10.12
N LYS A 221 -16.85 -6.39 -9.38
CA LYS A 221 -17.99 -5.64 -9.90
C LYS A 221 -18.06 -4.27 -9.25
N GLY A 222 -18.08 -3.22 -10.07
CA GLY A 222 -18.25 -1.85 -9.61
C GLY A 222 -19.68 -1.57 -9.12
N TYR A 223 -19.82 -0.60 -8.21
CA TYR A 223 -21.12 -0.04 -7.81
C TYR A 223 -21.39 1.24 -8.59
N ALA A 224 -22.58 1.35 -9.18
CA ALA A 224 -22.90 2.44 -10.11
C ALA A 224 -22.83 3.85 -9.47
N GLY A 225 -23.08 3.98 -8.18
CA GLY A 225 -23.05 5.24 -7.45
C GLY A 225 -21.70 5.69 -6.95
N GLU A 226 -20.66 4.84 -7.04
CA GLU A 226 -19.34 5.11 -6.47
C GLU A 226 -18.24 4.53 -7.37
N TRP A 227 -17.46 5.38 -8.01
CA TRP A 227 -16.42 4.95 -8.96
C TRP A 227 -15.29 4.16 -8.28
N TRP A 228 -15.06 4.39 -6.99
CA TRP A 228 -14.00 3.73 -6.20
C TRP A 228 -14.40 2.37 -5.64
N HIS A 229 -15.72 2.05 -5.58
CA HIS A 229 -16.25 0.86 -4.88
C HIS A 229 -16.31 -0.37 -5.78
N TYR A 230 -15.64 -1.45 -5.35
CA TYR A 230 -15.57 -2.72 -6.07
C TYR A 230 -15.78 -3.91 -5.14
N SER A 231 -16.71 -4.79 -5.50
CA SER A 231 -17.02 -6.02 -4.75
C SER A 231 -16.65 -7.24 -5.57
N ASP A 232 -16.07 -8.26 -4.92
CA ASP A 232 -15.97 -9.61 -5.48
C ASP A 232 -17.39 -10.18 -5.66
N GLU A 233 -17.63 -10.89 -6.74
CA GLU A 233 -18.89 -11.59 -6.99
C GLU A 233 -19.09 -12.81 -6.08
N LYS A 234 -18.01 -13.37 -5.50
CA LYS A 234 -18.10 -14.45 -4.50
C LYS A 234 -18.72 -13.90 -3.22
N GLU A 235 -19.86 -14.46 -2.83
CA GLU A 235 -20.54 -14.09 -1.59
C GLU A 235 -19.87 -14.76 -0.38
N TYR A 236 -19.60 -13.97 0.65
CA TYR A 236 -19.11 -14.45 1.94
C TYR A 236 -20.09 -14.04 3.06
N PRO A 237 -20.18 -14.80 4.14
CA PRO A 237 -20.91 -14.36 5.32
C PRO A 237 -20.25 -13.10 5.91
N VAL A 238 -21.04 -12.29 6.61
CA VAL A 238 -20.48 -11.22 7.44
C VAL A 238 -19.49 -11.84 8.41
N PHE A 239 -18.29 -11.26 8.48
CA PHE A 239 -17.25 -11.79 9.35
C PHE A 239 -17.66 -11.66 10.82
N SER A 240 -17.47 -12.75 11.59
CA SER A 240 -17.53 -12.75 13.06
C SER A 240 -16.26 -13.41 13.57
N GLN A 241 -15.61 -12.79 14.53
CA GLN A 241 -14.65 -13.48 15.39
C GLN A 241 -15.50 -14.32 16.33
N ASP A 242 -15.44 -15.64 16.20
CA ASP A 242 -16.03 -16.58 17.17
C ASP A 242 -15.17 -16.63 18.44
#